data_8f041c50681d3e314371976f8447b080
#
_entry.id   8f041c50681d3e314371976f8447b080
#
_cell.length_a   1.000
_cell.length_b   1.000
_cell.length_c   1.000
_cell.angle_alpha   90.00
_cell.angle_beta   90.00
_cell.angle_gamma   90.00
#
_symmetry.space_group_name_H-M   'P 1'
#
loop_
_entity.id
_entity.type
_entity.pdbx_description
1 polymer ?
#
loop_
_entity_poly.entity_id
_entity_poly.type
_entity_poly.pdbx_seq_one_letter_code
_entity_poly.pdbx_strand_id
1 'polypeptide(L)'
;MKLEGLHHVTMITADAQRTVDFYADLLGLRLVKKTVNFDQPDAYHLYFGDEQGSPGSILTWFEFPGAAPGRAGAGMIHLLQLGVGSQAALDFWAQRLEQAGHAVRRGGSSLRFADPDGLAFELVVAVDGNPPLRAEHPDIPAEHAITGVQGARAYGRATGDAVDKGLLTDVLGFTDAGQGEYRLQGQERHVHWAYDVPPADRPRLGAGTVHHIAFASPDEDHLAWQARVRDAGQLVTEVRDRDYFRSIYFREPSGVLFEIATLSPGFAVDEDPEHLGEELRLPAMHEHLRARLERVLTPVVNPRVARREGARA
;
A
#
# COMPACT_ATOMS: atom_id res chain seq x y z
N MET A 1 3.66 24.14 -3.42
CA MET A 1 3.00 22.96 -2.86
C MET A 1 2.96 21.89 -3.94
N LYS A 2 3.52 20.71 -3.67
CA LYS A 2 3.66 19.60 -4.59
C LYS A 2 3.52 18.28 -3.80
N LEU A 3 2.86 17.27 -4.37
CA LEU A 3 2.87 15.92 -3.81
C LEU A 3 4.19 15.23 -4.15
N GLU A 4 4.70 14.41 -3.22
CA GLU A 4 6.02 13.76 -3.32
C GLU A 4 5.95 12.29 -3.80
N GLY A 5 4.92 11.98 -4.57
CA GLY A 5 4.65 10.63 -5.05
C GLY A 5 3.71 9.85 -4.13
N LEU A 6 3.82 8.53 -4.15
CA LEU A 6 3.03 7.65 -3.30
C LEU A 6 3.56 7.69 -1.86
N HIS A 7 2.63 7.66 -0.87
CA HIS A 7 2.95 7.38 0.52
C HIS A 7 2.74 5.88 0.81
N HIS A 8 1.51 5.41 0.73
CA HIS A 8 1.15 4.01 0.99
C HIS A 8 -0.12 3.60 0.25
N VAL A 9 -0.40 2.29 0.25
CA VAL A 9 -1.68 1.72 -0.17
C VAL A 9 -2.21 0.84 0.94
N THR A 10 -3.49 0.98 1.28
CA THR A 10 -4.16 0.18 2.32
C THR A 10 -5.17 -0.78 1.70
N MET A 11 -5.07 -2.03 2.08
CA MET A 11 -5.88 -3.15 1.63
C MET A 11 -6.66 -3.80 2.78
N ILE A 12 -7.55 -4.72 2.44
CA ILE A 12 -8.32 -5.54 3.37
C ILE A 12 -7.89 -6.99 3.24
N THR A 13 -7.64 -7.65 4.38
CA THR A 13 -7.39 -9.09 4.45
C THR A 13 -8.35 -9.77 5.42
N ALA A 14 -8.54 -11.07 5.23
CA ALA A 14 -9.32 -11.93 6.15
C ALA A 14 -8.45 -12.66 7.19
N ASP A 15 -7.10 -12.62 7.05
CA ASP A 15 -6.16 -13.41 7.86
C ASP A 15 -4.81 -12.71 7.96
N ALA A 16 -4.49 -12.20 9.16
CA ALA A 16 -3.26 -11.46 9.43
C ALA A 16 -2.01 -12.33 9.26
N GLN A 17 -2.01 -13.57 9.76
CA GLN A 17 -0.82 -14.43 9.66
C GLN A 17 -0.51 -14.79 8.21
N ARG A 18 -1.51 -15.19 7.44
CA ARG A 18 -1.36 -15.49 6.02
C ARG A 18 -0.84 -14.26 5.23
N THR A 19 -1.28 -13.07 5.61
CA THR A 19 -0.78 -11.81 5.06
C THR A 19 0.70 -11.62 5.40
N VAL A 20 1.09 -11.83 6.66
CA VAL A 20 2.49 -11.72 7.07
C VAL A 20 3.38 -12.75 6.36
N ASP A 21 2.94 -14.00 6.27
CA ASP A 21 3.67 -15.06 5.58
C ASP A 21 3.89 -14.71 4.10
N PHE A 22 2.87 -14.15 3.45
CA PHE A 22 2.97 -13.76 2.03
C PHE A 22 3.87 -12.54 1.83
N TYR A 23 3.65 -11.46 2.56
CA TYR A 23 4.37 -10.20 2.29
C TYR A 23 5.74 -10.14 2.95
N ALA A 24 5.91 -10.70 4.14
CA ALA A 24 7.20 -10.65 4.83
C ALA A 24 8.10 -11.86 4.54
N ASP A 25 7.55 -13.07 4.35
CA ASP A 25 8.36 -14.25 4.09
C ASP A 25 8.52 -14.53 2.58
N LEU A 26 7.41 -14.58 1.82
CA LEU A 26 7.48 -14.88 0.40
C LEU A 26 7.97 -13.68 -0.43
N LEU A 27 7.39 -12.48 -0.25
CA LEU A 27 7.78 -11.28 -1.00
C LEU A 27 8.96 -10.52 -0.40
N GLY A 28 9.37 -10.85 0.82
CA GLY A 28 10.56 -10.30 1.48
C GLY A 28 10.46 -8.83 1.86
N LEU A 29 9.25 -8.29 2.02
CA LEU A 29 9.05 -6.96 2.60
C LEU A 29 9.25 -7.01 4.13
N ARG A 30 9.72 -5.93 4.73
CA ARG A 30 9.78 -5.85 6.18
C ARG A 30 8.39 -5.55 6.75
N LEU A 31 7.93 -6.31 7.75
CA LEU A 31 6.82 -5.88 8.61
C LEU A 31 7.36 -4.75 9.48
N VAL A 32 7.01 -3.50 9.14
CA VAL A 32 7.55 -2.30 9.80
C VAL A 32 6.68 -1.78 10.93
N LYS A 33 5.41 -2.19 10.97
CA LYS A 33 4.51 -1.88 12.09
C LYS A 33 3.42 -2.94 12.23
N LYS A 34 3.24 -3.40 13.47
CA LYS A 34 2.13 -4.24 13.89
C LYS A 34 1.31 -3.46 14.91
N THR A 35 0.15 -2.97 14.49
CA THR A 35 -0.75 -2.15 15.32
C THR A 35 -2.21 -2.53 15.07
N VAL A 36 -3.15 -1.74 15.56
CA VAL A 36 -4.58 -1.93 15.35
C VAL A 36 -5.18 -0.78 14.55
N ASN A 37 -6.31 -1.04 13.93
CA ASN A 37 -7.06 0.00 13.21
C ASN A 37 -7.53 1.08 14.19
N PHE A 38 -7.26 2.35 13.87
CA PHE A 38 -7.61 3.50 14.71
C PHE A 38 -9.12 3.63 14.95
N ASP A 39 -9.92 3.25 13.96
CA ASP A 39 -11.37 3.39 14.02
C ASP A 39 -12.07 2.09 14.50
N GLN A 40 -11.35 0.94 14.48
CA GLN A 40 -11.83 -0.37 14.93
C GLN A 40 -10.68 -1.16 15.59
N PRO A 41 -10.39 -0.93 16.90
CA PRO A 41 -9.16 -1.43 17.54
C PRO A 41 -9.09 -2.95 17.74
N ASP A 42 -10.14 -3.70 17.53
CA ASP A 42 -10.16 -5.17 17.50
C ASP A 42 -9.76 -5.79 16.16
N ALA A 43 -9.32 -4.96 15.20
CA ALA A 43 -8.77 -5.36 13.91
C ALA A 43 -7.29 -4.95 13.82
N TYR A 44 -6.42 -5.86 13.36
CA TYR A 44 -5.03 -5.51 13.07
C TYR A 44 -4.93 -4.45 11.96
N HIS A 45 -3.92 -3.60 12.08
CA HIS A 45 -3.39 -2.79 11.00
C HIS A 45 -1.90 -3.11 10.84
N LEU A 46 -1.56 -3.84 9.79
CA LEU A 46 -0.20 -4.30 9.50
C LEU A 46 0.40 -3.44 8.40
N TYR A 47 1.67 -3.07 8.55
CA TYR A 47 2.38 -2.27 7.56
C TYR A 47 3.64 -2.98 7.11
N PHE A 48 3.82 -3.09 5.80
CA PHE A 48 5.00 -3.69 5.18
C PHE A 48 5.66 -2.66 4.26
N GLY A 49 6.98 -2.71 4.16
CA GLY A 49 7.73 -1.79 3.32
C GLY A 49 9.18 -2.20 3.14
N ASP A 50 10.01 -1.19 2.84
CA ASP A 50 11.47 -1.32 2.88
C ASP A 50 11.99 -1.42 4.33
N GLU A 51 13.30 -1.35 4.55
CA GLU A 51 13.90 -1.47 5.89
C GLU A 51 13.41 -0.41 6.89
N GLN A 52 12.98 0.75 6.42
CA GLN A 52 12.61 1.89 7.26
C GLN A 52 11.11 2.20 7.26
N GLY A 53 10.33 1.57 6.37
CA GLY A 53 8.95 1.95 6.12
C GLY A 53 8.86 3.30 5.42
N SER A 54 9.70 3.50 4.41
CA SER A 54 9.75 4.76 3.67
C SER A 54 8.52 4.98 2.81
N PRO A 55 7.97 6.20 2.71
CA PRO A 55 6.92 6.54 1.76
C PRO A 55 7.27 6.07 0.33
N GLY A 56 6.30 5.44 -0.33
CA GLY A 56 6.53 4.81 -1.64
C GLY A 56 6.88 3.32 -1.60
N SER A 57 7.21 2.77 -0.43
CA SER A 57 7.37 1.32 -0.24
C SER A 57 6.20 0.68 0.50
N ILE A 58 5.37 1.46 1.17
CA ILE A 58 4.45 0.99 2.19
C ILE A 58 3.19 0.39 1.59
N LEU A 59 2.93 -0.87 1.95
CA LEU A 59 1.69 -1.60 1.74
C LEU A 59 1.09 -1.93 3.10
N THR A 60 -0.21 -1.68 3.32
CA THR A 60 -0.83 -1.90 4.64
C THR A 60 -2.12 -2.71 4.54
N TRP A 61 -2.46 -3.42 5.60
CA TRP A 61 -3.66 -4.25 5.66
C TRP A 61 -4.46 -4.02 6.93
N PHE A 62 -5.76 -3.77 6.73
CA PHE A 62 -6.74 -3.96 7.78
C PHE A 62 -7.16 -5.43 7.78
N GLU A 63 -6.98 -6.13 8.89
CA GLU A 63 -7.52 -7.46 9.04
C GLU A 63 -8.95 -7.39 9.56
N PHE A 64 -9.86 -8.05 8.86
CA PHE A 64 -11.19 -8.37 9.37
C PHE A 64 -11.34 -9.88 9.34
N PRO A 65 -11.15 -10.58 10.49
CA PRO A 65 -11.13 -12.04 10.53
C PRO A 65 -12.36 -12.66 9.86
N GLY A 66 -12.13 -13.55 8.89
CA GLY A 66 -13.21 -14.19 8.14
C GLY A 66 -13.96 -13.27 7.17
N ALA A 67 -13.45 -12.11 6.84
CA ALA A 67 -14.05 -11.23 5.82
C ALA A 67 -14.31 -11.99 4.52
N ALA A 68 -15.50 -11.82 3.97
CA ALA A 68 -15.82 -12.40 2.67
C ALA A 68 -14.89 -11.85 1.58
N PRO A 69 -14.51 -12.66 0.56
CA PRO A 69 -13.74 -12.19 -0.58
C PRO A 69 -14.40 -10.97 -1.23
N GLY A 70 -13.62 -9.92 -1.45
CA GLY A 70 -14.05 -8.74 -2.17
C GLY A 70 -14.06 -8.97 -3.69
N ARG A 71 -14.45 -7.94 -4.41
CA ARG A 71 -14.36 -7.90 -5.87
C ARG A 71 -14.22 -6.45 -6.31
N ALA A 72 -13.11 -6.12 -6.93
CA ALA A 72 -12.91 -4.80 -7.50
C ALA A 72 -13.87 -4.54 -8.67
N GLY A 73 -14.36 -3.32 -8.77
CA GLY A 73 -15.23 -2.86 -9.83
C GLY A 73 -15.15 -1.34 -9.95
N ALA A 74 -16.12 -0.71 -10.61
CA ALA A 74 -16.11 0.73 -10.85
C ALA A 74 -15.84 1.53 -9.57
N GLY A 75 -14.84 2.42 -9.61
CA GLY A 75 -14.39 3.24 -8.48
C GLY A 75 -13.50 2.51 -7.48
N MET A 76 -12.87 1.41 -7.86
CA MET A 76 -11.92 0.67 -7.01
C MET A 76 -10.59 0.40 -7.73
N ILE A 77 -9.51 0.41 -6.98
CA ILE A 77 -8.20 -0.07 -7.46
C ILE A 77 -8.29 -1.59 -7.60
N HIS A 78 -7.78 -2.10 -8.72
CA HIS A 78 -7.81 -3.53 -9.03
C HIS A 78 -6.44 -4.16 -9.27
N LEU A 79 -5.40 -3.35 -9.44
CA LEU A 79 -4.03 -3.81 -9.69
C LEU A 79 -3.04 -2.85 -9.05
N LEU A 80 -2.04 -3.39 -8.34
CA LEU A 80 -0.90 -2.65 -7.81
C LEU A 80 0.36 -3.05 -8.55
N GLN A 81 1.20 -2.08 -8.89
CA GLN A 81 2.47 -2.29 -9.59
C GLN A 81 3.63 -2.09 -8.62
N LEU A 82 4.47 -3.10 -8.50
CA LEU A 82 5.68 -3.08 -7.68
C LEU A 82 6.91 -3.13 -8.59
N GLY A 83 7.94 -2.39 -8.24
CA GLY A 83 9.18 -2.31 -9.01
C GLY A 83 10.14 -3.45 -8.71
N VAL A 84 10.88 -3.89 -9.72
CA VAL A 84 12.08 -4.70 -9.61
C VAL A 84 13.19 -4.13 -10.49
N GLY A 85 14.45 -4.47 -10.20
CA GLY A 85 15.59 -3.84 -10.84
C GLY A 85 15.91 -4.32 -12.28
N SER A 86 15.41 -5.49 -12.70
CA SER A 86 15.82 -6.09 -13.98
C SER A 86 14.89 -7.18 -14.47
N GLN A 87 15.06 -7.60 -15.72
CA GLN A 87 14.39 -8.77 -16.28
C GLN A 87 14.77 -10.06 -15.52
N ALA A 88 16.03 -10.20 -15.07
CA ALA A 88 16.47 -11.33 -14.26
C ALA A 88 15.74 -11.40 -12.91
N ALA A 89 15.37 -10.24 -12.34
CA ALA A 89 14.53 -10.20 -11.15
C ALA A 89 13.11 -10.73 -11.43
N LEU A 90 12.51 -10.41 -12.59
CA LEU A 90 11.22 -10.99 -12.97
C LEU A 90 11.29 -12.51 -13.12
N ASP A 91 12.39 -13.04 -13.65
CA ASP A 91 12.61 -14.50 -13.78
C ASP A 91 12.75 -15.16 -12.41
N PHE A 92 13.51 -14.56 -11.51
CA PHE A 92 13.61 -14.98 -10.09
C PHE A 92 12.23 -15.03 -9.42
N TRP A 93 11.45 -13.96 -9.55
CA TRP A 93 10.12 -13.87 -8.92
C TRP A 93 9.12 -14.85 -9.50
N ALA A 94 9.16 -15.09 -10.83
CA ALA A 94 8.30 -16.10 -11.43
C ALA A 94 8.57 -17.48 -10.85
N GLN A 95 9.85 -17.87 -10.76
CA GLN A 95 10.24 -19.16 -10.18
C GLN A 95 9.85 -19.26 -8.70
N ARG A 96 10.12 -18.22 -7.89
CA ARG A 96 9.82 -18.19 -6.44
C ARG A 96 8.33 -18.31 -6.16
N LEU A 97 7.51 -17.56 -6.88
CA LEU A 97 6.05 -17.57 -6.73
C LEU A 97 5.45 -18.92 -7.20
N GLU A 98 5.92 -19.49 -8.32
CA GLU A 98 5.48 -20.79 -8.80
C GLU A 98 5.86 -21.92 -7.82
N GLN A 99 7.05 -21.89 -7.25
CA GLN A 99 7.49 -22.85 -6.23
C GLN A 99 6.65 -22.76 -4.95
N ALA A 100 6.16 -21.56 -4.61
CA ALA A 100 5.24 -21.35 -3.50
C ALA A 100 3.77 -21.65 -3.86
N GLY A 101 3.49 -22.14 -5.08
CA GLY A 101 2.14 -22.55 -5.52
C GLY A 101 1.27 -21.39 -6.05
N HIS A 102 1.83 -20.21 -6.27
CA HIS A 102 1.10 -19.08 -6.84
C HIS A 102 1.13 -19.13 -8.37
N ALA A 103 -0.05 -18.94 -8.99
CA ALA A 103 -0.12 -18.83 -10.45
C ALA A 103 0.46 -17.48 -10.90
N VAL A 104 1.34 -17.51 -11.88
CA VAL A 104 1.94 -16.31 -12.47
C VAL A 104 1.60 -16.18 -13.95
N ARG A 105 1.51 -14.93 -14.42
CA ARG A 105 1.36 -14.62 -15.84
C ARG A 105 2.49 -13.68 -16.26
N ARG A 106 3.35 -14.15 -17.15
CA ARG A 106 4.43 -13.34 -17.71
C ARG A 106 3.89 -12.41 -18.79
N GLY A 107 4.23 -11.13 -18.71
CA GLY A 107 4.18 -10.13 -19.79
C GLY A 107 5.58 -9.91 -20.35
N GLY A 108 5.75 -9.01 -21.34
CA GLY A 108 7.09 -8.69 -21.90
C GLY A 108 8.08 -8.24 -20.82
N SER A 109 7.79 -7.16 -20.13
CA SER A 109 8.60 -6.58 -19.05
C SER A 109 7.88 -6.58 -17.72
N SER A 110 6.92 -7.49 -17.50
CA SER A 110 6.14 -7.60 -16.29
C SER A 110 5.76 -9.02 -15.91
N LEU A 111 5.39 -9.23 -14.67
CA LEU A 111 4.94 -10.49 -14.11
C LEU A 111 3.71 -10.23 -13.23
N ARG A 112 2.57 -10.83 -13.56
CA ARG A 112 1.33 -10.72 -12.79
C ARG A 112 1.09 -11.94 -11.92
N PHE A 113 0.60 -11.70 -10.72
CA PHE A 113 0.18 -12.72 -9.75
C PHE A 113 -0.93 -12.14 -8.86
N ALA A 114 -1.50 -12.96 -7.99
CA ALA A 114 -2.43 -12.51 -6.98
C ALA A 114 -1.93 -12.89 -5.58
N ASP A 115 -2.28 -12.07 -4.60
CA ASP A 115 -2.07 -12.39 -3.20
C ASP A 115 -3.04 -13.50 -2.72
N PRO A 116 -2.91 -14.00 -1.49
CA PRO A 116 -3.78 -15.05 -0.97
C PRO A 116 -5.27 -14.69 -0.89
N ASP A 117 -5.61 -13.40 -0.83
CA ASP A 117 -7.00 -12.92 -0.84
C ASP A 117 -7.51 -12.56 -2.25
N GLY A 118 -6.66 -12.70 -3.30
CA GLY A 118 -7.02 -12.51 -4.69
C GLY A 118 -6.76 -11.10 -5.23
N LEU A 119 -6.10 -10.22 -4.48
CA LEU A 119 -5.69 -8.91 -5.00
C LEU A 119 -4.58 -9.10 -6.05
N ALA A 120 -4.77 -8.49 -7.22
CA ALA A 120 -3.81 -8.59 -8.30
C ALA A 120 -2.62 -7.65 -8.12
N PHE A 121 -1.43 -8.19 -8.35
CA PHE A 121 -0.16 -7.49 -8.38
C PHE A 121 0.55 -7.68 -9.72
N GLU A 122 1.32 -6.69 -10.11
CA GLU A 122 2.20 -6.74 -11.25
C GLU A 122 3.62 -6.28 -10.84
N LEU A 123 4.61 -7.16 -10.97
CA LEU A 123 6.00 -6.73 -10.91
C LEU A 123 6.39 -6.14 -12.27
N VAL A 124 7.02 -4.97 -12.25
CA VAL A 124 7.49 -4.28 -13.44
C VAL A 124 8.97 -3.93 -13.28
N VAL A 125 9.73 -4.01 -14.37
CA VAL A 125 11.10 -3.50 -14.36
C VAL A 125 11.03 -1.98 -14.22
N ALA A 126 11.54 -1.45 -13.10
CA ALA A 126 11.52 -0.03 -12.81
C ALA A 126 12.53 0.69 -13.71
N VAL A 127 12.04 1.34 -14.77
CA VAL A 127 12.86 2.07 -15.75
C VAL A 127 12.94 3.57 -15.46
N ASP A 128 12.16 4.06 -14.51
CA ASP A 128 11.85 5.48 -14.35
C ASP A 128 12.81 6.24 -13.40
N GLY A 129 13.82 5.56 -12.85
CA GLY A 129 14.84 6.20 -12.02
C GLY A 129 14.41 6.50 -10.58
N ASN A 130 13.28 5.96 -10.09
CA ASN A 130 12.95 6.03 -8.67
C ASN A 130 14.07 5.40 -7.82
N PRO A 131 14.57 6.06 -6.77
CA PRO A 131 15.49 5.44 -5.83
C PRO A 131 14.89 4.13 -5.28
N PRO A 132 15.64 3.02 -5.29
CA PRO A 132 15.09 1.73 -4.86
C PRO A 132 14.87 1.71 -3.34
N LEU A 133 13.66 1.34 -2.93
CA LEU A 133 13.27 1.11 -1.54
C LEU A 133 13.17 -0.40 -1.31
N ARG A 134 14.17 -0.97 -0.64
CA ARG A 134 14.32 -2.42 -0.48
C ARG A 134 14.29 -2.81 1.00
N ALA A 135 13.72 -3.99 1.26
CA ALA A 135 13.92 -4.70 2.51
C ALA A 135 14.99 -5.79 2.32
N GLU A 136 15.67 -6.15 3.38
CA GLU A 136 16.62 -7.25 3.41
C GLU A 136 15.91 -8.58 3.73
N HIS A 137 16.22 -9.62 2.96
CA HIS A 137 15.70 -10.96 3.19
C HIS A 137 16.79 -12.01 2.87
N PRO A 138 16.99 -13.04 3.73
CA PRO A 138 18.08 -13.99 3.56
C PRO A 138 18.02 -14.80 2.24
N ASP A 139 16.81 -15.06 1.75
CA ASP A 139 16.59 -15.87 0.55
C ASP A 139 16.30 -15.05 -0.72
N ILE A 140 16.41 -13.73 -0.65
CA ILE A 140 16.17 -12.82 -1.77
C ILE A 140 17.40 -11.95 -1.98
N PRO A 141 18.19 -12.19 -3.04
CA PRO A 141 19.31 -11.31 -3.37
C PRO A 141 18.87 -9.87 -3.57
N ALA A 142 19.66 -8.91 -3.10
CA ALA A 142 19.30 -7.49 -3.13
C ALA A 142 19.01 -6.96 -4.55
N GLU A 143 19.66 -7.53 -5.58
CA GLU A 143 19.42 -7.19 -6.99
C GLU A 143 18.06 -7.67 -7.52
N HIS A 144 17.42 -8.62 -6.82
CA HIS A 144 16.09 -9.14 -7.18
C HIS A 144 14.99 -8.57 -6.27
N ALA A 145 15.35 -7.91 -5.16
CA ALA A 145 14.39 -7.38 -4.21
C ALA A 145 13.39 -6.40 -4.86
N ILE A 146 12.17 -6.36 -4.34
CA ILE A 146 11.16 -5.36 -4.68
C ILE A 146 11.71 -3.97 -4.29
N THR A 147 11.49 -2.98 -5.16
CA THR A 147 12.08 -1.62 -5.04
C THR A 147 11.06 -0.54 -4.71
N GLY A 148 9.89 -0.94 -4.22
CA GLY A 148 8.78 -0.06 -3.86
C GLY A 148 7.63 -0.08 -4.86
N VAL A 149 6.59 0.70 -4.58
CA VAL A 149 5.39 0.79 -5.42
C VAL A 149 5.66 1.73 -6.59
N GLN A 150 5.34 1.28 -7.80
CA GLN A 150 5.52 2.06 -9.03
C GLN A 150 4.21 2.68 -9.50
N GLY A 151 3.07 2.07 -9.18
CA GLY A 151 1.78 2.58 -9.62
C GLY A 151 0.60 1.75 -9.16
N ALA A 152 -0.58 2.22 -9.55
CA ALA A 152 -1.84 1.54 -9.33
C ALA A 152 -2.78 1.76 -10.53
N ARG A 153 -3.64 0.78 -10.78
CA ARG A 153 -4.69 0.84 -11.79
C ARG A 153 -6.05 0.70 -11.12
N ALA A 154 -6.96 1.62 -11.42
CA ALA A 154 -8.31 1.61 -10.91
C ALA A 154 -9.31 1.40 -12.05
N TYR A 155 -10.48 0.87 -11.74
CA TYR A 155 -11.59 0.90 -12.65
C TYR A 155 -12.29 2.27 -12.57
N GLY A 156 -12.31 3.02 -13.68
CA GLY A 156 -13.09 4.25 -13.81
C GLY A 156 -14.58 3.99 -13.65
N ARG A 157 -15.39 5.04 -13.50
CA ARG A 157 -16.84 4.87 -13.56
C ARG A 157 -17.30 4.58 -15.00
N ALA A 158 -18.24 3.66 -15.14
CA ALA A 158 -18.80 3.26 -16.43
C ALA A 158 -19.73 4.32 -17.09
N THR A 159 -19.77 5.54 -16.60
CA THR A 159 -20.50 6.64 -17.23
C THR A 159 -19.60 7.25 -18.29
N GLY A 160 -20.07 7.33 -19.53
CA GLY A 160 -19.34 7.85 -20.69
C GLY A 160 -18.90 9.33 -20.60
N ASP A 161 -19.05 9.93 -19.44
CA ASP A 161 -18.47 11.22 -19.12
C ASP A 161 -17.02 10.99 -18.67
N ALA A 162 -16.12 11.69 -19.30
CA ALA A 162 -14.70 11.70 -18.95
C ALA A 162 -14.55 11.80 -17.43
N VAL A 163 -13.72 10.92 -16.85
CA VAL A 163 -13.19 11.11 -15.49
C VAL A 163 -12.86 12.59 -15.36
N ASP A 164 -13.33 13.24 -14.28
CA ASP A 164 -12.99 14.63 -14.05
C ASP A 164 -11.46 14.75 -13.88
N LYS A 165 -10.81 14.95 -15.02
CA LYS A 165 -9.36 15.06 -15.11
C LYS A 165 -8.82 16.25 -14.31
N GLY A 166 -9.67 17.29 -14.13
CA GLY A 166 -9.30 18.52 -13.43
C GLY A 166 -8.81 18.26 -12.01
N LEU A 167 -9.42 17.32 -11.27
CA LEU A 167 -8.91 16.98 -9.93
C LEU A 167 -7.49 16.41 -10.00
N LEU A 168 -7.20 15.47 -10.90
CA LEU A 168 -5.86 14.89 -11.02
C LEU A 168 -4.86 15.92 -11.54
N THR A 169 -5.15 16.59 -12.65
CA THR A 169 -4.18 17.46 -13.35
C THR A 169 -4.05 18.83 -12.72
N ASP A 170 -5.16 19.53 -12.48
CA ASP A 170 -5.14 20.94 -12.09
C ASP A 170 -5.01 21.12 -10.57
N VAL A 171 -5.51 20.15 -9.79
CA VAL A 171 -5.48 20.20 -8.32
C VAL A 171 -4.30 19.42 -7.77
N LEU A 172 -4.18 18.12 -8.10
CA LEU A 172 -3.18 17.23 -7.51
C LEU A 172 -1.84 17.24 -8.25
N GLY A 173 -1.79 17.79 -9.46
CA GLY A 173 -0.55 17.99 -10.22
C GLY A 173 -0.08 16.74 -10.98
N PHE A 174 -0.98 15.82 -11.30
CA PHE A 174 -0.67 14.73 -12.22
C PHE A 174 -0.51 15.26 -13.65
N THR A 175 0.35 14.63 -14.41
CA THR A 175 0.47 14.83 -15.86
C THR A 175 -0.37 13.76 -16.57
N ASP A 176 -1.27 14.16 -17.47
CA ASP A 176 -2.01 13.25 -18.34
C ASP A 176 -1.05 12.70 -19.41
N ALA A 177 -0.84 11.39 -19.41
CA ALA A 177 -0.02 10.68 -20.41
C ALA A 177 -0.87 10.13 -21.58
N GLY A 178 -2.18 10.39 -21.58
CA GLY A 178 -3.12 9.87 -22.56
C GLY A 178 -3.69 8.49 -22.23
N GLN A 179 -4.75 8.09 -22.89
CA GLN A 179 -5.39 6.77 -22.77
C GLN A 179 -5.77 6.36 -21.33
N GLY A 180 -6.07 7.34 -20.47
CA GLY A 180 -6.38 7.08 -19.05
C GLY A 180 -5.18 6.84 -18.15
N GLU A 181 -3.98 7.04 -18.65
CA GLU A 181 -2.72 6.96 -17.90
C GLU A 181 -2.31 8.35 -17.39
N TYR A 182 -1.81 8.40 -16.16
CA TYR A 182 -1.37 9.61 -15.48
C TYR A 182 -0.06 9.35 -14.75
N ARG A 183 0.73 10.42 -14.56
CA ARG A 183 1.97 10.37 -13.80
C ARG A 183 2.01 11.51 -12.79
N LEU A 184 2.22 11.18 -11.52
CA LEU A 184 2.55 12.14 -10.48
C LEU A 184 4.05 12.14 -10.27
N GLN A 185 4.67 13.33 -10.44
CA GLN A 185 6.11 13.50 -10.29
C GLN A 185 6.39 14.29 -9.01
N GLY A 186 6.89 13.62 -7.97
CA GLY A 186 7.45 14.22 -6.77
C GLY A 186 8.86 14.78 -7.00
N GLN A 187 9.55 15.15 -5.92
CA GLN A 187 10.91 15.64 -5.97
C GLN A 187 11.89 14.50 -6.30
N GLU A 188 11.78 13.39 -5.62
CA GLU A 188 12.66 12.23 -5.77
C GLU A 188 11.99 11.04 -6.44
N ARG A 189 10.68 10.93 -6.31
CA ARG A 189 9.91 9.76 -6.76
C ARG A 189 8.73 10.18 -7.62
N HIS A 190 8.30 9.26 -8.46
CA HIS A 190 7.06 9.39 -9.22
C HIS A 190 6.24 8.10 -9.09
N VAL A 191 4.95 8.22 -9.39
CA VAL A 191 4.01 7.11 -9.38
C VAL A 191 3.11 7.17 -10.61
N HIS A 192 2.82 6.02 -11.19
CA HIS A 192 1.87 5.86 -12.27
C HIS A 192 0.47 5.62 -11.71
N TRP A 193 -0.52 6.24 -12.34
CA TRP A 193 -1.93 6.04 -12.07
C TRP A 193 -2.67 5.80 -13.37
N ALA A 194 -3.58 4.82 -13.39
CA ALA A 194 -4.34 4.55 -14.59
C ALA A 194 -5.80 4.21 -14.29
N TYR A 195 -6.67 4.52 -15.26
CA TYR A 195 -8.04 4.07 -15.25
C TYR A 195 -8.30 3.06 -16.37
N ASP A 196 -8.82 1.90 -15.96
CA ASP A 196 -9.29 0.85 -16.86
C ASP A 196 -10.82 0.84 -16.94
N VAL A 197 -11.34 0.20 -17.96
CA VAL A 197 -12.78 -0.03 -18.13
C VAL A 197 -13.24 -1.04 -17.06
N PRO A 198 -14.26 -0.70 -16.25
CA PRO A 198 -14.73 -1.59 -15.20
C PRO A 198 -15.45 -2.82 -15.78
N PRO A 199 -15.39 -3.97 -15.06
CA PRO A 199 -16.23 -5.11 -15.38
C PRO A 199 -17.70 -4.79 -15.15
N ALA A 200 -18.59 -5.59 -15.77
CA ALA A 200 -20.04 -5.43 -15.61
C ALA A 200 -20.54 -5.78 -14.18
N ASP A 201 -19.76 -6.55 -13.46
CA ASP A 201 -20.09 -6.98 -12.10
C ASP A 201 -20.03 -5.83 -11.10
N ARG A 202 -20.96 -5.84 -10.13
CA ARG A 202 -20.98 -4.84 -9.06
C ARG A 202 -19.76 -4.98 -8.15
N PRO A 203 -19.11 -3.86 -7.78
CA PRO A 203 -18.03 -3.87 -6.80
C PRO A 203 -18.51 -4.38 -5.43
N ARG A 204 -17.63 -5.06 -4.71
CA ARG A 204 -17.86 -5.49 -3.32
C ARG A 204 -16.56 -5.33 -2.53
N LEU A 205 -16.59 -4.48 -1.53
CA LEU A 205 -15.50 -4.35 -0.58
C LEU A 205 -15.37 -5.64 0.24
N GLY A 206 -14.16 -6.07 0.54
CA GLY A 206 -13.87 -7.28 1.30
C GLY A 206 -12.40 -7.69 1.17
N ALA A 207 -12.06 -8.89 1.66
CA ALA A 207 -10.70 -9.41 1.57
C ALA A 207 -10.19 -9.41 0.11
N GLY A 208 -8.96 -9.00 -0.12
CA GLY A 208 -8.37 -8.87 -1.45
C GLY A 208 -8.78 -7.60 -2.21
N THR A 209 -9.29 -6.57 -1.53
CA THR A 209 -9.58 -5.28 -2.17
C THR A 209 -8.79 -4.14 -1.53
N VAL A 210 -8.49 -3.12 -2.34
CA VAL A 210 -7.87 -1.88 -1.88
C VAL A 210 -8.92 -1.02 -1.19
N HIS A 211 -8.60 -0.52 0.01
CA HIS A 211 -9.42 0.43 0.76
C HIS A 211 -9.15 1.87 0.32
N HIS A 212 -7.87 2.28 0.25
CA HIS A 212 -7.45 3.61 -0.20
C HIS A 212 -6.00 3.62 -0.69
N ILE A 213 -5.66 4.70 -1.38
CA ILE A 213 -4.30 5.02 -1.80
C ILE A 213 -3.92 6.39 -1.26
N ALA A 214 -2.73 6.51 -0.69
CA ALA A 214 -2.22 7.74 -0.09
C ALA A 214 -1.05 8.32 -0.88
N PHE A 215 -1.09 9.63 -1.11
CA PHE A 215 -0.02 10.40 -1.72
C PHE A 215 0.73 11.20 -0.66
N ALA A 216 2.05 11.29 -0.79
CA ALA A 216 2.92 11.95 0.18
C ALA A 216 2.91 13.48 0.02
N SER A 217 2.88 14.18 1.13
CA SER A 217 2.95 15.64 1.20
C SER A 217 3.99 16.06 2.24
N PRO A 218 4.82 17.09 1.98
CA PRO A 218 5.54 17.77 3.04
C PRO A 218 4.59 18.23 4.15
N ASP A 219 5.05 18.18 5.40
CA ASP A 219 4.22 18.47 6.58
C ASP A 219 3.67 19.88 6.59
N GLU A 220 4.47 20.85 6.16
CA GLU A 220 4.11 22.27 6.07
C GLU A 220 3.00 22.53 5.05
N ASP A 221 2.87 21.68 4.04
CA ASP A 221 1.88 21.83 2.96
C ASP A 221 0.52 21.19 3.30
N HIS A 222 0.42 20.38 4.36
CA HIS A 222 -0.73 19.49 4.58
C HIS A 222 -2.07 20.23 4.71
N LEU A 223 -2.13 21.33 5.48
CA LEU A 223 -3.35 22.14 5.61
C LEU A 223 -3.69 22.88 4.30
N ALA A 224 -2.68 23.28 3.54
CA ALA A 224 -2.90 23.91 2.23
C ALA A 224 -3.46 22.91 1.22
N TRP A 225 -3.05 21.63 1.29
CA TRP A 225 -3.66 20.56 0.51
C TRP A 225 -5.13 20.35 0.89
N GLN A 226 -5.46 20.34 2.18
CA GLN A 226 -6.86 20.22 2.62
C GLN A 226 -7.73 21.34 2.03
N ALA A 227 -7.25 22.59 2.13
CA ALA A 227 -7.95 23.74 1.56
C ALA A 227 -8.12 23.61 0.03
N ARG A 228 -7.05 23.29 -0.70
CA ARG A 228 -7.05 23.16 -2.15
C ARG A 228 -8.01 22.08 -2.66
N VAL A 229 -8.05 20.92 -1.99
CA VAL A 229 -8.98 19.83 -2.34
C VAL A 229 -10.42 20.24 -2.06
N ARG A 230 -10.67 20.96 -0.94
CA ARG A 230 -12.00 21.48 -0.60
C ARG A 230 -12.46 22.53 -1.61
N ASP A 231 -11.58 23.46 -1.97
CA ASP A 231 -11.89 24.55 -2.93
C ASP A 231 -12.16 24.00 -4.34
N ALA A 232 -11.61 22.82 -4.65
CA ALA A 232 -11.96 22.06 -5.86
C ALA A 232 -13.29 21.30 -5.77
N GLY A 233 -14.08 21.52 -4.70
CA GLY A 233 -15.41 20.95 -4.54
C GLY A 233 -15.47 19.54 -3.96
N GLN A 234 -14.33 18.98 -3.49
CA GLN A 234 -14.33 17.66 -2.90
C GLN A 234 -14.72 17.69 -1.43
N LEU A 235 -15.44 16.67 -0.97
CA LEU A 235 -15.68 16.45 0.45
C LEU A 235 -14.42 15.85 1.09
N VAL A 236 -13.64 16.72 1.76
CA VAL A 236 -12.41 16.33 2.43
C VAL A 236 -12.63 16.27 3.95
N THR A 237 -12.03 15.27 4.60
CA THR A 237 -12.13 15.12 6.07
C THR A 237 -11.35 16.21 6.80
N GLU A 238 -11.63 16.37 8.09
CA GLU A 238 -10.68 16.99 9.01
C GLU A 238 -9.37 16.22 9.02
N VAL A 239 -8.28 16.90 9.43
CA VAL A 239 -6.99 16.23 9.59
C VAL A 239 -7.11 15.14 10.65
N ARG A 240 -6.68 13.94 10.31
CA ARG A 240 -6.63 12.76 11.18
C ARG A 240 -5.18 12.51 11.60
N ASP A 241 -4.94 12.47 12.90
CA ASP A 241 -3.67 11.96 13.43
C ASP A 241 -3.68 10.43 13.37
N ARG A 242 -2.63 9.86 12.77
CA ARG A 242 -2.42 8.41 12.62
C ARG A 242 -1.16 7.96 13.34
N ASP A 243 -0.70 8.72 14.34
CA ASP A 243 0.53 8.56 15.13
C ASP A 243 1.81 8.62 14.27
N TYR A 244 1.84 7.95 13.11
CA TYR A 244 3.01 7.85 12.21
C TYR A 244 3.01 8.91 11.10
N PHE A 245 1.88 9.52 10.83
CA PHE A 245 1.64 10.60 9.86
C PHE A 245 0.26 11.22 10.12
N ARG A 246 0.03 12.40 9.56
CA ARG A 246 -1.29 13.05 9.57
C ARG A 246 -1.92 12.91 8.19
N SER A 247 -3.24 12.76 8.14
CA SER A 247 -3.96 12.40 6.93
C SER A 247 -5.20 13.24 6.71
N ILE A 248 -5.51 13.52 5.45
CA ILE A 248 -6.80 13.95 4.95
C ILE A 248 -7.30 12.97 3.89
N TYR A 249 -8.61 12.73 3.88
CA TYR A 249 -9.25 11.75 2.98
C TYR A 249 -10.32 12.43 2.14
N PHE A 250 -10.41 12.04 0.87
CA PHE A 250 -11.46 12.45 -0.05
C PHE A 250 -11.68 11.39 -1.12
N ARG A 251 -12.88 11.36 -1.73
CA ARG A 251 -13.09 10.49 -2.88
C ARG A 251 -12.87 11.27 -4.16
N GLU A 252 -12.00 10.72 -5.01
CA GLU A 252 -11.86 11.26 -6.36
C GLU A 252 -13.12 10.95 -7.20
N PRO A 253 -13.36 11.63 -8.32
CA PRO A 253 -14.65 11.57 -9.04
C PRO A 253 -15.08 10.17 -9.51
N SER A 254 -14.16 9.23 -9.77
CA SER A 254 -14.54 7.85 -10.11
C SER A 254 -14.95 7.03 -8.89
N GLY A 255 -14.63 7.48 -7.69
CA GLY A 255 -15.05 6.88 -6.42
C GLY A 255 -13.94 6.28 -5.56
N VAL A 256 -12.70 6.22 -6.07
CA VAL A 256 -11.54 5.73 -5.29
C VAL A 256 -11.30 6.65 -4.10
N LEU A 257 -11.06 6.09 -2.93
CA LEU A 257 -10.70 6.84 -1.74
C LEU A 257 -9.22 7.23 -1.83
N PHE A 258 -8.96 8.52 -1.99
CA PHE A 258 -7.65 9.12 -1.94
C PHE A 258 -7.35 9.65 -0.55
N GLU A 259 -6.09 9.58 -0.17
CA GLU A 259 -5.53 10.17 1.03
C GLU A 259 -4.35 11.05 0.64
N ILE A 260 -4.14 12.13 1.38
CA ILE A 260 -2.87 12.85 1.40
C ILE A 260 -2.30 12.69 2.80
N ALA A 261 -1.09 12.13 2.91
CA ALA A 261 -0.41 11.83 4.16
C ALA A 261 0.89 12.62 4.29
N THR A 262 1.20 13.08 5.51
CA THR A 262 2.48 13.77 5.80
C THR A 262 3.63 12.76 5.83
N LEU A 263 4.85 13.26 5.61
CA LEU A 263 6.07 12.45 5.60
C LEU A 263 6.56 12.06 7.01
N SER A 264 6.19 12.84 8.04
CA SER A 264 6.65 12.63 9.41
C SER A 264 5.49 12.33 10.37
N PRO A 265 5.79 11.76 11.57
CA PRO A 265 7.10 11.41 12.13
C PRO A 265 7.68 10.07 11.62
N GLY A 266 6.91 9.22 10.96
CA GLY A 266 7.33 7.89 10.50
C GLY A 266 7.26 6.81 11.58
N PHE A 267 7.56 5.56 11.21
CA PHE A 267 7.30 4.39 12.05
C PHE A 267 8.28 4.20 13.22
N ALA A 268 9.45 4.84 13.18
CA ALA A 268 10.43 4.75 14.23
C ALA A 268 10.15 5.67 15.44
N VAL A 269 9.01 6.37 15.45
CA VAL A 269 8.65 7.31 16.54
C VAL A 269 8.43 6.60 17.88
N ASP A 270 8.01 5.34 17.87
CA ASP A 270 7.66 4.55 19.05
C ASP A 270 8.33 3.16 19.10
N GLU A 271 9.19 2.85 18.14
CA GLU A 271 10.00 1.62 18.10
C GLU A 271 11.43 1.94 17.65
N ASP A 272 12.39 1.14 18.13
CA ASP A 272 13.75 1.18 17.61
C ASP A 272 13.75 0.81 16.11
N PRO A 273 14.45 1.58 15.26
CA PRO A 273 14.55 1.29 13.82
C PRO A 273 15.01 -0.14 13.48
N GLU A 274 15.85 -0.75 14.32
CA GLU A 274 16.30 -2.14 14.13
C GLU A 274 15.22 -3.18 14.46
N HIS A 275 14.20 -2.80 15.25
CA HIS A 275 13.16 -3.66 15.81
C HIS A 275 11.74 -3.33 15.34
N LEU A 276 11.57 -2.54 14.25
CA LEU A 276 10.26 -2.19 13.72
C LEU A 276 9.39 -3.42 13.46
N GLY A 277 8.11 -3.34 13.87
CA GLY A 277 7.08 -4.34 13.62
C GLY A 277 7.23 -5.65 14.38
N GLU A 278 8.12 -5.71 15.37
CA GLU A 278 8.32 -6.92 16.18
C GLU A 278 7.25 -7.03 17.27
N GLU A 279 6.90 -5.92 17.91
CA GLU A 279 5.91 -5.87 18.97
C GLU A 279 4.57 -5.28 18.50
N LEU A 280 3.51 -5.57 19.26
CA LEU A 280 2.23 -4.89 19.10
C LEU A 280 2.34 -3.48 19.67
N ARG A 281 2.30 -2.47 18.82
CA ARG A 281 2.18 -1.06 19.20
C ARG A 281 0.72 -0.63 19.09
N LEU A 282 0.20 -0.01 20.12
CA LEU A 282 -1.15 0.52 20.10
C LEU A 282 -1.11 2.03 19.91
N PRO A 283 -2.06 2.59 19.12
CA PRO A 283 -2.28 4.02 19.12
C PRO A 283 -2.46 4.54 20.54
N ALA A 284 -1.92 5.71 20.87
CA ALA A 284 -1.98 6.29 22.21
C ALA A 284 -3.42 6.32 22.76
N MET A 285 -4.40 6.61 21.90
CA MET A 285 -5.82 6.60 22.25
C MET A 285 -6.37 5.21 22.63
N HIS A 286 -5.73 4.12 22.23
CA HIS A 286 -6.15 2.74 22.47
C HIS A 286 -5.28 1.99 23.48
N GLU A 287 -4.24 2.61 24.03
CA GLU A 287 -3.32 1.98 24.99
C GLU A 287 -4.05 1.41 26.23
N HIS A 288 -5.11 2.06 26.66
CA HIS A 288 -5.97 1.61 27.76
C HIS A 288 -6.68 0.24 27.47
N LEU A 289 -6.72 -0.18 26.21
CA LEU A 289 -7.31 -1.45 25.76
C LEU A 289 -6.32 -2.59 25.67
N ARG A 290 -5.01 -2.37 25.90
CA ARG A 290 -3.92 -3.33 25.66
C ARG A 290 -4.25 -4.73 26.20
N ALA A 291 -4.53 -4.86 27.48
CA ALA A 291 -4.80 -6.15 28.10
C ALA A 291 -6.04 -6.89 27.53
N ARG A 292 -6.99 -6.16 26.95
CA ARG A 292 -8.12 -6.75 26.22
C ARG A 292 -7.67 -7.18 24.83
N LEU A 293 -6.99 -6.32 24.09
CA LEU A 293 -6.60 -6.57 22.71
C LEU A 293 -5.62 -7.74 22.59
N GLU A 294 -4.65 -7.85 23.48
CA GLU A 294 -3.73 -9.00 23.55
C GLU A 294 -4.43 -10.36 23.77
N ARG A 295 -5.65 -10.37 24.32
CA ARG A 295 -6.45 -11.59 24.48
C ARG A 295 -7.34 -11.92 23.30
N VAL A 296 -7.76 -10.92 22.52
CA VAL A 296 -8.75 -11.12 21.44
C VAL A 296 -8.12 -11.14 20.05
N LEU A 297 -6.99 -10.46 19.87
CA LEU A 297 -6.24 -10.49 18.63
C LEU A 297 -5.54 -11.85 18.48
N THR A 298 -5.68 -12.47 17.33
CA THR A 298 -4.93 -13.69 17.02
C THR A 298 -3.44 -13.37 16.98
N PRO A 299 -2.57 -14.10 17.72
CA PRO A 299 -1.13 -13.85 17.68
C PRO A 299 -0.57 -13.95 16.26
N VAL A 300 0.24 -12.96 15.88
CA VAL A 300 0.91 -12.90 14.58
C VAL A 300 2.42 -13.08 14.78
N VAL A 301 2.98 -14.08 14.12
CA VAL A 301 4.40 -14.41 14.13
C VAL A 301 5.10 -13.63 13.01
N ASN A 302 6.09 -12.80 13.37
CA ASN A 302 6.95 -12.14 12.40
C ASN A 302 8.08 -13.10 11.97
N PRO A 303 8.17 -13.52 10.69
CA PRO A 303 9.15 -14.50 10.24
C PRO A 303 10.61 -14.01 10.42
N ARG A 304 10.86 -12.70 10.39
CA ARG A 304 12.19 -12.13 10.66
C ARG A 304 12.65 -12.40 12.10
N VAL A 305 11.74 -12.25 13.07
CA VAL A 305 12.00 -12.56 14.48
C VAL A 305 12.21 -14.05 14.68
N ALA A 306 11.30 -14.86 14.14
CA ALA A 306 11.37 -16.32 14.25
C ALA A 306 12.69 -16.89 13.68
N ARG A 307 13.19 -16.36 12.56
CA ARG A 307 14.49 -16.74 11.98
C ARG A 307 15.67 -16.36 12.90
N ARG A 308 15.64 -15.16 13.52
CA ARG A 308 16.70 -14.75 14.46
C ARG A 308 16.74 -15.60 15.72
N GLU A 309 15.60 -15.97 16.25
CA GLU A 309 15.50 -16.85 17.43
C GLU A 309 15.93 -18.28 17.10
N GLY A 310 15.51 -18.83 15.96
CA GLY A 310 15.94 -20.16 15.50
C GLY A 310 17.44 -20.25 15.20
N ALA A 311 18.08 -19.16 14.79
CA ALA A 311 19.53 -19.13 14.59
C ALA A 311 20.35 -19.04 15.90
N ARG A 312 19.72 -18.73 17.03
CA ARG A 312 20.34 -18.65 18.36
C ARG A 312 20.18 -19.92 19.21
N ALA A 313 19.30 -20.82 18.78
CA ALA A 313 19.01 -22.10 19.43
C ALA A 313 19.87 -23.23 18.84
#